data_7a991e942ccbcdaa49f4952d21188f07
#
_entry.id   7a991e942ccbcdaa49f4952d21188f07
#
_cell.length_a   1.000
_cell.length_b   1.000
_cell.length_c   1.000
_cell.angle_alpha   90.00
_cell.angle_beta   90.00
_cell.angle_gamma   90.00
#
_symmetry.space_group_name_H-M   'P 1'
#
loop_
_entity.id
_entity.type
_entity.pdbx_description
1 polymer ?
#
loop_
_entity_poly.entity_id
_entity_poly.type
_entity_poly.pdbx_seq_one_letter_code
_entity_poly.pdbx_strand_id
1 'polypeptide(L)'
;VDPELEHDLADVECEHKFVLGRDEDLFLPGVEPRPWEPDENATATINYTSGTTARPKGVQLTHRNLWTNAMTFALHAGVTDRDVYLHTLPMFHANGWGMPFAMAGMGVPQVVLRKVDGAEILHRVERHGVTVLCAAPAVVNAVLGAASTWQGQVPGRGRVRIICAGAPPPTKTIVRVEQELGWEFIQIYGLTETSPLLTINRGRSEWDTLPPQERAARLVRAGAPAIGVTLKVSQDAEVLARSNVVLEGYWNQPEETGAALGDGWFHTGDGGMIDDDGYLTIQDRKKDGIITGGEN
;
A
#
# COMPACT_ATOMS: atom_id res chain seq x y z
N VAL A 1 -17.16 6.51 -13.76
CA VAL A 1 -15.91 7.30 -13.84
C VAL A 1 -16.13 8.73 -13.39
N ASP A 2 -15.06 9.44 -13.07
CA ASP A 2 -15.06 10.89 -12.89
C ASP A 2 -15.32 11.58 -14.24
N PRO A 3 -16.06 12.70 -14.29
CA PRO A 3 -16.33 13.44 -15.54
C PRO A 3 -15.08 13.81 -16.34
N GLU A 4 -13.96 14.10 -15.67
CA GLU A 4 -12.70 14.43 -16.32
C GLU A 4 -12.07 13.25 -17.07
N LEU A 5 -12.46 12.02 -16.73
CA LEU A 5 -11.99 10.76 -17.31
C LEU A 5 -13.04 10.08 -18.20
N GLU A 6 -14.12 10.80 -18.56
CA GLU A 6 -15.19 10.23 -19.41
C GLU A 6 -14.69 9.75 -20.77
N HIS A 7 -13.66 10.41 -21.31
CA HIS A 7 -13.05 10.01 -22.58
C HIS A 7 -12.45 8.61 -22.53
N ASP A 8 -12.00 8.13 -21.37
CA ASP A 8 -11.44 6.78 -21.19
C ASP A 8 -12.49 5.69 -21.35
N LEU A 9 -13.80 6.06 -21.26
CA LEU A 9 -14.89 5.12 -21.48
C LEU A 9 -15.20 4.84 -22.96
N ALA A 10 -14.65 5.61 -23.89
CA ALA A 10 -14.98 5.50 -25.31
C ALA A 10 -14.72 4.10 -25.86
N ASP A 11 -13.58 3.51 -25.49
CA ASP A 11 -13.13 2.21 -25.98
C ASP A 11 -13.47 1.05 -25.02
N VAL A 12 -14.19 1.32 -23.92
CA VAL A 12 -14.60 0.27 -22.97
C VAL A 12 -15.92 -0.34 -23.42
N GLU A 13 -15.90 -1.64 -23.71
CA GLU A 13 -17.13 -2.42 -23.99
C GLU A 13 -17.71 -2.95 -22.68
N CYS A 14 -18.82 -2.37 -22.22
CA CYS A 14 -19.57 -2.83 -21.06
C CYS A 14 -21.04 -2.46 -21.18
N GLU A 15 -21.90 -3.19 -20.47
CA GLU A 15 -23.36 -3.03 -20.50
C GLU A 15 -23.80 -1.65 -19.97
N HIS A 16 -23.14 -1.19 -18.88
CA HIS A 16 -23.48 0.07 -18.23
C HIS A 16 -22.23 0.95 -18.04
N LYS A 17 -22.35 2.23 -18.37
CA LYS A 17 -21.31 3.24 -18.16
C LYS A 17 -21.91 4.39 -17.35
N PHE A 18 -21.29 4.75 -16.23
CA PHE A 18 -21.76 5.82 -15.37
C PHE A 18 -20.68 6.88 -15.20
N VAL A 19 -21.11 8.16 -15.28
CA VAL A 19 -20.26 9.31 -15.00
C VAL A 19 -20.75 9.94 -13.70
N LEU A 20 -19.88 9.99 -12.69
CA LEU A 20 -20.20 10.50 -11.36
C LEU A 20 -20.69 11.97 -11.43
N GLY A 21 -21.79 12.24 -10.71
CA GLY A 21 -22.39 13.57 -10.66
C GLY A 21 -23.27 13.93 -11.88
N ARG A 22 -23.36 13.04 -12.87
CA ARG A 22 -24.30 13.18 -14.01
C ARG A 22 -25.34 12.07 -14.02
N ASP A 23 -24.91 10.82 -13.81
CA ASP A 23 -25.76 9.64 -13.86
C ASP A 23 -26.14 9.25 -12.42
N GLU A 24 -27.35 9.71 -11.99
CA GLU A 24 -27.84 9.49 -10.62
C GLU A 24 -28.34 8.08 -10.37
N ASP A 25 -28.66 7.32 -11.43
CA ASP A 25 -29.16 5.93 -11.36
C ASP A 25 -28.16 4.94 -10.77
N LEU A 26 -26.93 5.36 -10.52
CA LEU A 26 -25.93 4.56 -9.81
C LEU A 26 -26.33 4.28 -8.35
N PHE A 27 -27.11 5.18 -7.75
CA PHE A 27 -27.54 5.09 -6.35
C PHE A 27 -29.04 4.74 -6.30
N LEU A 28 -29.33 3.56 -5.77
CA LEU A 28 -30.70 3.04 -5.62
C LEU A 28 -31.14 3.14 -4.16
N PRO A 29 -31.71 4.28 -3.71
CA PRO A 29 -32.14 4.41 -2.32
C PRO A 29 -33.29 3.47 -2.01
N GLY A 30 -33.24 2.83 -0.84
CA GLY A 30 -34.28 1.92 -0.37
C GLY A 30 -34.24 0.52 -0.98
N VAL A 31 -33.22 0.19 -1.75
CA VAL A 31 -32.99 -1.18 -2.24
C VAL A 31 -32.12 -1.92 -1.23
N GLU A 32 -32.62 -3.08 -0.77
CA GLU A 32 -31.84 -3.96 0.10
C GLU A 32 -30.63 -4.53 -0.67
N PRO A 33 -29.46 -4.62 0.00
CA PRO A 33 -28.29 -5.26 -0.59
C PRO A 33 -28.63 -6.71 -1.03
N ARG A 34 -28.08 -7.12 -2.16
CA ARG A 34 -28.21 -8.51 -2.60
C ARG A 34 -27.59 -9.42 -1.53
N PRO A 35 -28.28 -10.51 -1.11
CA PRO A 35 -27.67 -11.50 -0.23
C PRO A 35 -26.34 -11.99 -0.82
N TRP A 36 -25.32 -12.02 -0.01
CA TRP A 36 -24.01 -12.51 -0.41
C TRP A 36 -23.69 -13.81 0.33
N GLU A 37 -23.45 -14.87 -0.43
CA GLU A 37 -22.91 -16.10 0.12
C GLU A 37 -21.39 -16.01 0.06
N PRO A 38 -20.72 -16.04 1.21
CA PRO A 38 -19.29 -15.83 1.27
C PRO A 38 -18.52 -17.02 0.70
N ASP A 39 -18.03 -16.90 -0.52
CA ASP A 39 -16.93 -17.73 -1.03
C ASP A 39 -15.64 -16.92 -0.91
N GLU A 40 -14.88 -17.20 0.12
CA GLU A 40 -13.64 -16.48 0.37
C GLU A 40 -12.57 -16.72 -0.70
N ASN A 41 -12.71 -17.75 -1.52
CA ASN A 41 -11.81 -18.06 -2.62
C ASN A 41 -12.22 -17.44 -3.94
N ALA A 42 -13.43 -16.87 -4.04
CA ALA A 42 -13.84 -16.15 -5.23
C ALA A 42 -12.95 -14.91 -5.47
N THR A 43 -12.64 -14.62 -6.73
CA THR A 43 -11.92 -13.41 -7.13
C THR A 43 -12.73 -12.18 -6.75
N ALA A 44 -12.18 -11.33 -5.90
CA ALA A 44 -12.79 -10.09 -5.44
C ALA A 44 -12.37 -8.89 -6.29
N THR A 45 -11.11 -8.84 -6.72
CA THR A 45 -10.57 -7.74 -7.52
C THR A 45 -9.56 -8.24 -8.55
N ILE A 46 -9.46 -7.52 -9.67
CA ILE A 46 -8.43 -7.69 -10.69
C ILE A 46 -7.67 -6.37 -10.82
N ASN A 47 -6.39 -6.37 -10.46
CA ASN A 47 -5.54 -5.20 -10.51
C ASN A 47 -4.49 -5.37 -11.60
N TYR A 48 -4.47 -4.47 -12.58
CA TYR A 48 -3.49 -4.54 -13.65
C TYR A 48 -2.15 -3.93 -13.21
N THR A 49 -1.06 -4.65 -13.50
CA THR A 49 0.32 -4.18 -13.32
C THR A 49 0.95 -3.97 -14.67
N SER A 50 1.89 -3.02 -14.76
CA SER A 50 2.63 -2.74 -16.01
C SER A 50 3.48 -3.93 -16.46
N GLY A 51 3.75 -4.90 -15.57
CA GLY A 51 4.56 -6.09 -15.85
C GLY A 51 5.99 -5.77 -16.32
N THR A 52 6.89 -6.73 -16.18
CA THR A 52 8.23 -6.66 -16.81
C THR A 52 8.21 -7.12 -18.27
N THR A 53 7.08 -7.64 -18.74
CA THR A 53 6.80 -8.02 -20.13
C THR A 53 5.90 -6.97 -20.76
N ALA A 54 5.99 -6.76 -22.08
CA ALA A 54 5.32 -5.69 -22.82
C ALA A 54 3.78 -5.64 -22.72
N ARG A 55 3.15 -6.55 -21.97
CA ARG A 55 1.71 -6.60 -21.76
C ARG A 55 1.36 -6.53 -20.27
N PRO A 56 0.42 -5.66 -19.87
CA PRO A 56 -0.09 -5.63 -18.51
C PRO A 56 -0.67 -6.98 -18.07
N LYS A 57 -0.48 -7.33 -16.78
CA LYS A 57 -1.03 -8.55 -16.18
C LYS A 57 -2.13 -8.19 -15.20
N GLY A 58 -3.30 -8.83 -15.33
CA GLY A 58 -4.40 -8.68 -14.39
C GLY A 58 -4.22 -9.60 -13.19
N VAL A 59 -3.81 -9.06 -12.06
CA VAL A 59 -3.62 -9.80 -10.80
C VAL A 59 -4.97 -10.07 -10.16
N GLN A 60 -5.35 -11.35 -10.04
CA GLN A 60 -6.58 -11.78 -9.37
C GLN A 60 -6.34 -11.91 -7.86
N LEU A 61 -7.07 -11.13 -7.07
CA LEU A 61 -7.06 -11.22 -5.62
C LEU A 61 -8.42 -11.70 -5.12
N THR A 62 -8.40 -12.73 -4.27
CA THR A 62 -9.61 -13.30 -3.68
C THR A 62 -10.09 -12.47 -2.49
N HIS A 63 -11.32 -12.71 -2.04
CA HIS A 63 -11.83 -12.15 -0.79
C HIS A 63 -10.93 -12.51 0.40
N ARG A 64 -10.39 -13.74 0.45
CA ARG A 64 -9.42 -14.17 1.46
C ARG A 64 -8.15 -13.33 1.43
N ASN A 65 -7.60 -13.06 0.25
CA ASN A 65 -6.40 -12.23 0.10
C ASN A 65 -6.63 -10.83 0.70
N LEU A 66 -7.73 -10.17 0.29
CA LEU A 66 -8.05 -8.81 0.74
C LEU A 66 -8.34 -8.76 2.24
N TRP A 67 -9.11 -9.73 2.75
CA TRP A 67 -9.42 -9.81 4.18
C TRP A 67 -8.17 -10.05 5.02
N THR A 68 -7.32 -11.01 4.62
CA THR A 68 -6.06 -11.30 5.32
C THR A 68 -5.14 -10.08 5.34
N ASN A 69 -4.99 -9.41 4.19
CA ASN A 69 -4.21 -8.18 4.10
C ASN A 69 -4.77 -7.08 5.00
N ALA A 70 -6.08 -6.83 4.96
CA ALA A 70 -6.72 -5.80 5.77
C ALA A 70 -6.50 -6.02 7.27
N MET A 71 -6.71 -7.26 7.76
CA MET A 71 -6.50 -7.62 9.15
C MET A 71 -5.05 -7.50 9.58
N THR A 72 -4.14 -8.04 8.77
CA THR A 72 -2.69 -8.00 9.05
C THR A 72 -2.17 -6.57 9.06
N PHE A 73 -2.61 -5.76 8.09
CA PHE A 73 -2.20 -4.36 7.98
C PHE A 73 -2.70 -3.55 9.17
N ALA A 74 -4.00 -3.65 9.51
CA ALA A 74 -4.58 -2.96 10.65
C ALA A 74 -3.87 -3.32 11.96
N LEU A 75 -3.59 -4.60 12.19
CA LEU A 75 -2.90 -5.09 13.39
C LEU A 75 -1.48 -4.53 13.50
N HIS A 76 -0.67 -4.65 12.44
CA HIS A 76 0.72 -4.18 12.45
C HIS A 76 0.83 -2.65 12.51
N ALA A 77 -0.05 -1.92 11.83
CA ALA A 77 -0.11 -0.47 11.91
C ALA A 77 -0.70 0.02 13.23
N GLY A 78 -1.26 -0.86 14.05
CA GLY A 78 -1.89 -0.52 15.33
C GLY A 78 -3.13 0.36 15.13
N VAL A 79 -3.95 0.04 14.12
CA VAL A 79 -5.18 0.77 13.80
C VAL A 79 -6.27 0.47 14.83
N THR A 80 -6.96 1.51 15.27
CA THR A 80 -8.09 1.42 16.19
C THR A 80 -9.24 2.31 15.71
N ASP A 81 -10.41 2.21 16.34
CA ASP A 81 -11.59 3.07 16.13
C ASP A 81 -11.36 4.56 16.46
N ARG A 82 -10.20 4.89 17.06
CA ARG A 82 -9.79 6.28 17.37
C ARG A 82 -8.98 6.93 16.25
N ASP A 83 -8.72 6.20 15.21
CA ASP A 83 -7.95 6.69 14.08
C ASP A 83 -8.84 7.40 13.04
N VAL A 84 -8.20 8.23 12.22
CA VAL A 84 -8.78 8.83 11.02
C VAL A 84 -7.79 8.61 9.88
N TYR A 85 -8.24 7.98 8.81
CA TYR A 85 -7.41 7.66 7.65
C TYR A 85 -7.55 8.70 6.54
N LEU A 86 -6.43 9.14 5.97
CA LEU A 86 -6.41 9.99 4.77
C LEU A 86 -6.02 9.17 3.55
N HIS A 87 -6.89 9.14 2.54
CA HIS A 87 -6.61 8.53 1.24
C HIS A 87 -5.65 9.37 0.42
N THR A 88 -4.40 8.96 0.35
CA THR A 88 -3.33 9.58 -0.43
C THR A 88 -2.88 8.69 -1.59
N LEU A 89 -3.37 7.45 -1.64
CA LEU A 89 -3.07 6.48 -2.68
C LEU A 89 -4.22 6.38 -3.69
N PRO A 90 -3.92 6.24 -4.99
CA PRO A 90 -4.95 5.95 -5.98
C PRO A 90 -5.55 4.55 -5.74
N MET A 91 -6.87 4.45 -5.86
CA MET A 91 -7.60 3.19 -5.62
C MET A 91 -7.31 2.11 -6.67
N PHE A 92 -6.87 2.50 -7.87
CA PHE A 92 -6.49 1.53 -8.91
C PHE A 92 -5.15 0.85 -8.62
N HIS A 93 -4.30 1.41 -7.74
CA HIS A 93 -3.03 0.81 -7.37
C HIS A 93 -3.21 -0.10 -6.16
N ALA A 94 -3.27 -1.41 -6.43
CA ALA A 94 -3.51 -2.47 -5.43
C ALA A 94 -4.63 -2.09 -4.43
N ASN A 95 -5.75 -1.56 -4.95
CA ASN A 95 -6.92 -1.09 -4.20
C ASN A 95 -6.56 -0.14 -3.03
N GLY A 96 -5.64 0.80 -3.31
CA GLY A 96 -5.15 1.72 -2.29
C GLY A 96 -4.45 0.99 -1.13
N TRP A 97 -3.69 -0.06 -1.45
CA TRP A 97 -2.98 -0.95 -0.52
C TRP A 97 -3.90 -1.70 0.46
N GLY A 98 -5.17 -1.89 0.09
CA GLY A 98 -6.16 -2.55 0.93
C GLY A 98 -6.64 -1.72 2.12
N MET A 99 -6.18 -0.48 2.26
CA MET A 99 -6.56 0.39 3.38
C MET A 99 -8.05 0.73 3.43
N PRO A 100 -8.78 0.92 2.31
CA PRO A 100 -10.22 1.10 2.35
C PRO A 100 -10.95 -0.05 3.06
N PHE A 101 -10.51 -1.29 2.83
CA PHE A 101 -11.09 -2.48 3.46
C PHE A 101 -10.72 -2.57 4.94
N ALA A 102 -9.43 -2.32 5.26
CA ALA A 102 -8.94 -2.31 6.63
C ALA A 102 -9.68 -1.27 7.49
N MET A 103 -9.80 -0.04 6.99
CA MET A 103 -10.46 1.05 7.70
C MET A 103 -11.97 0.83 7.84
N ALA A 104 -12.64 0.31 6.80
CA ALA A 104 -14.05 -0.02 6.87
C ALA A 104 -14.30 -1.14 7.91
N GLY A 105 -13.47 -2.20 7.90
CA GLY A 105 -13.57 -3.31 8.85
C GLY A 105 -13.34 -2.89 10.31
N MET A 106 -12.51 -1.87 10.54
CA MET A 106 -12.22 -1.32 11.87
C MET A 106 -13.14 -0.17 12.29
N GLY A 107 -14.09 0.25 11.44
CA GLY A 107 -14.97 1.39 11.70
C GLY A 107 -14.26 2.74 11.74
N VAL A 108 -13.13 2.86 11.05
CA VAL A 108 -12.30 4.08 11.04
C VAL A 108 -12.84 5.08 10.01
N PRO A 109 -13.08 6.36 10.40
CA PRO A 109 -13.42 7.42 9.46
C PRO A 109 -12.35 7.60 8.38
N GLN A 110 -12.81 7.80 7.14
CA GLN A 110 -11.94 7.91 5.98
C GLN A 110 -12.11 9.28 5.31
N VAL A 111 -11.02 10.01 5.16
CA VAL A 111 -10.97 11.33 4.50
C VAL A 111 -10.42 11.15 3.08
N VAL A 112 -11.15 11.62 2.08
CA VAL A 112 -10.75 11.50 0.67
C VAL A 112 -9.97 12.74 0.23
N LEU A 113 -8.89 12.52 -0.51
CA LEU A 113 -8.07 13.55 -1.15
C LEU A 113 -8.17 13.39 -2.68
N ARG A 114 -8.66 14.42 -3.36
CA ARG A 114 -8.81 14.37 -4.83
C ARG A 114 -7.46 14.37 -5.57
N LYS A 115 -6.51 15.14 -5.04
CA LYS A 115 -5.17 15.30 -5.61
C LYS A 115 -4.13 15.35 -4.49
N VAL A 116 -3.03 14.67 -4.70
CA VAL A 116 -1.90 14.73 -3.76
C VAL A 116 -1.25 16.10 -3.83
N ASP A 117 -1.32 16.82 -2.71
CA ASP A 117 -0.66 18.10 -2.47
C ASP A 117 -0.22 18.14 -1.01
N GLY A 118 1.05 18.53 -0.76
CA GLY A 118 1.62 18.49 0.59
C GLY A 118 0.93 19.44 1.57
N ALA A 119 0.56 20.64 1.12
CA ALA A 119 -0.13 21.61 1.98
C ALA A 119 -1.56 21.17 2.28
N GLU A 120 -2.28 20.66 1.28
CA GLU A 120 -3.62 20.11 1.47
C GLU A 120 -3.61 18.90 2.41
N ILE A 121 -2.60 18.02 2.34
CA ILE A 121 -2.43 16.92 3.29
C ILE A 121 -2.31 17.47 4.72
N LEU A 122 -1.45 18.47 4.96
CA LEU A 122 -1.30 19.08 6.28
C LEU A 122 -2.61 19.74 6.77
N HIS A 123 -3.33 20.44 5.90
CA HIS A 123 -4.65 21.00 6.22
C HIS A 123 -5.68 19.91 6.56
N ARG A 124 -5.68 18.77 5.85
CA ARG A 124 -6.56 17.64 6.18
C ARG A 124 -6.20 17.02 7.54
N VAL A 125 -4.90 16.88 7.83
CA VAL A 125 -4.43 16.41 9.14
C VAL A 125 -4.92 17.34 10.25
N GLU A 126 -4.81 18.65 10.07
CA GLU A 126 -5.26 19.64 11.04
C GLU A 126 -6.79 19.62 11.19
N ARG A 127 -7.51 19.72 10.07
CA ARG A 127 -8.97 19.88 10.05
C ARG A 127 -9.73 18.66 10.53
N HIS A 128 -9.28 17.47 10.12
CA HIS A 128 -10.00 16.20 10.36
C HIS A 128 -9.34 15.33 11.44
N GLY A 129 -8.21 15.76 12.01
CA GLY A 129 -7.51 14.97 13.02
C GLY A 129 -6.94 13.66 12.47
N VAL A 130 -6.50 13.65 11.20
CA VAL A 130 -5.91 12.46 10.56
C VAL A 130 -4.77 11.90 11.41
N THR A 131 -4.75 10.58 11.56
CA THR A 131 -3.74 9.85 12.34
C THR A 131 -3.00 8.79 11.54
N VAL A 132 -3.53 8.39 10.37
CA VAL A 132 -2.92 7.38 9.51
C VAL A 132 -3.02 7.81 8.05
N LEU A 133 -1.92 7.68 7.34
CA LEU A 133 -1.90 7.79 5.87
C LEU A 133 -0.80 6.89 5.28
N CYS A 134 -1.01 6.43 4.06
CA CYS A 134 -0.02 5.72 3.28
C CYS A 134 0.64 6.67 2.26
N ALA A 135 1.89 6.44 1.90
CA ALA A 135 2.62 7.36 1.04
C ALA A 135 3.69 6.66 0.18
N ALA A 136 3.75 7.00 -1.10
CA ALA A 136 4.98 6.80 -1.85
C ALA A 136 6.03 7.86 -1.44
N PRO A 137 7.33 7.64 -1.69
CA PRO A 137 8.37 8.60 -1.33
C PRO A 137 8.14 10.03 -1.86
N ALA A 138 7.52 10.17 -3.03
CA ALA A 138 7.16 11.46 -3.60
C ALA A 138 6.14 12.23 -2.73
N VAL A 139 5.16 11.52 -2.15
CA VAL A 139 4.18 12.10 -1.23
C VAL A 139 4.84 12.54 0.07
N VAL A 140 5.74 11.70 0.62
CA VAL A 140 6.53 12.05 1.82
C VAL A 140 7.31 13.35 1.58
N ASN A 141 7.99 13.47 0.44
CA ASN A 141 8.75 14.66 0.08
C ASN A 141 7.85 15.89 -0.11
N ALA A 142 6.65 15.73 -0.70
CA ALA A 142 5.68 16.84 -0.84
C ALA A 142 5.22 17.37 0.53
N VAL A 143 4.93 16.46 1.48
CA VAL A 143 4.54 16.85 2.85
C VAL A 143 5.70 17.55 3.57
N LEU A 144 6.93 17.03 3.48
CA LEU A 144 8.13 17.66 4.06
C LEU A 144 8.40 19.04 3.44
N GLY A 145 8.18 19.19 2.13
CA GLY A 145 8.28 20.47 1.44
C GLY A 145 7.26 21.50 1.97
N ALA A 146 6.00 21.09 2.12
CA ALA A 146 4.94 21.95 2.67
C ALA A 146 5.19 22.31 4.15
N ALA A 147 5.67 21.35 4.94
CA ALA A 147 5.98 21.56 6.34
C ALA A 147 7.09 22.62 6.56
N SER A 148 8.04 22.75 5.62
CA SER A 148 9.11 23.74 5.72
C SER A 148 8.64 25.20 5.66
N THR A 149 7.44 25.44 5.12
CA THR A 149 6.81 26.77 5.03
C THR A 149 5.55 26.89 5.93
N TRP A 150 5.23 25.83 6.68
CA TRP A 150 4.07 25.81 7.57
C TRP A 150 4.21 26.80 8.72
N GLN A 151 3.16 27.56 8.98
CA GLN A 151 3.16 28.52 10.08
C GLN A 151 2.74 27.83 11.39
N GLY A 152 3.60 27.90 12.40
CA GLY A 152 3.34 27.28 13.68
C GLY A 152 3.78 25.81 13.74
N GLN A 153 3.18 25.05 14.67
CA GLN A 153 3.50 23.63 14.84
C GLN A 153 2.89 22.79 13.72
N VAL A 154 3.69 21.93 13.10
CA VAL A 154 3.18 20.98 12.10
C VAL A 154 2.10 20.11 12.71
N PRO A 155 0.92 19.99 12.07
CA PRO A 155 -0.21 19.24 12.60
C PRO A 155 0.09 17.74 12.71
N GLY A 156 -0.58 17.05 13.64
CA GLY A 156 -0.44 15.62 13.81
C GLY A 156 0.84 15.15 14.52
N ARG A 157 1.70 16.07 15.00
CA ARG A 157 2.91 15.73 15.76
C ARG A 157 2.62 14.78 16.93
N GLY A 158 3.36 13.67 16.99
CA GLY A 158 3.20 12.62 18.00
C GLY A 158 1.95 11.75 17.85
N ARG A 159 1.17 11.92 16.77
CA ARG A 159 -0.07 11.17 16.54
C ARG A 159 -0.16 10.51 15.17
N VAL A 160 0.42 11.13 14.14
CA VAL A 160 0.33 10.62 12.77
C VAL A 160 1.34 9.50 12.55
N ARG A 161 0.88 8.43 11.92
CA ARG A 161 1.68 7.34 11.36
C ARG A 161 1.67 7.46 9.84
N ILE A 162 2.84 7.65 9.24
CA ILE A 162 3.01 7.65 7.80
C ILE A 162 3.62 6.32 7.36
N ILE A 163 2.89 5.58 6.54
CA ILE A 163 3.27 4.24 6.07
C ILE A 163 3.79 4.37 4.65
N CYS A 164 5.06 4.04 4.43
CA CYS A 164 5.75 4.26 3.17
C CYS A 164 6.06 2.94 2.45
N ALA A 165 5.85 2.93 1.14
CA ALA A 165 6.24 1.83 0.24
C ALA A 165 6.46 2.33 -1.20
N GLY A 166 6.76 1.39 -2.09
CA GLY A 166 7.01 1.62 -3.53
C GLY A 166 8.50 1.76 -3.84
N ALA A 167 9.28 2.35 -2.98
CA ALA A 167 10.74 2.35 -2.98
C ALA A 167 11.25 2.68 -1.56
N PRO A 168 12.44 2.19 -1.16
CA PRO A 168 13.02 2.58 0.11
C PRO A 168 13.41 4.06 0.07
N PRO A 169 12.89 4.90 0.98
CA PRO A 169 13.30 6.30 1.05
C PRO A 169 14.73 6.42 1.59
N PRO A 170 15.47 7.47 1.23
CA PRO A 170 16.76 7.75 1.84
C PRO A 170 16.63 7.89 3.38
N THR A 171 17.62 7.40 4.12
CA THR A 171 17.68 7.52 5.60
C THR A 171 17.43 8.95 6.06
N LYS A 172 17.98 9.95 5.34
CA LYS A 172 17.77 11.38 5.62
C LYS A 172 16.28 11.76 5.59
N THR A 173 15.48 11.19 4.69
CA THR A 173 14.03 11.45 4.60
C THR A 173 13.32 10.94 5.84
N ILE A 174 13.67 9.74 6.31
CA ILE A 174 13.10 9.16 7.54
C ILE A 174 13.40 10.06 8.75
N VAL A 175 14.67 10.49 8.92
CA VAL A 175 15.05 11.42 9.97
C VAL A 175 14.22 12.72 9.93
N ARG A 176 14.01 13.26 8.73
CA ARG A 176 13.21 14.48 8.56
C ARG A 176 11.73 14.27 8.95
N VAL A 177 11.13 13.14 8.57
CA VAL A 177 9.74 12.81 8.97
C VAL A 177 9.62 12.81 10.49
N GLU A 178 10.53 12.16 11.20
CA GLU A 178 10.49 12.09 12.66
C GLU A 178 10.78 13.43 13.33
N GLN A 179 11.77 14.20 12.84
CA GLN A 179 12.19 15.44 13.47
C GLN A 179 11.35 16.65 13.08
N GLU A 180 11.10 16.84 11.77
CA GLU A 180 10.39 18.02 11.25
C GLU A 180 8.88 17.87 11.42
N LEU A 181 8.29 16.71 11.01
CA LEU A 181 6.86 16.48 11.18
C LEU A 181 6.52 15.98 12.59
N GLY A 182 7.42 15.24 13.24
CA GLY A 182 7.16 14.54 14.48
C GLY A 182 6.16 13.39 14.28
N TRP A 183 6.12 12.81 13.07
CA TRP A 183 5.27 11.68 12.72
C TRP A 183 6.04 10.37 12.85
N GLU A 184 5.33 9.30 13.19
CA GLU A 184 5.90 7.95 13.17
C GLU A 184 6.06 7.48 11.73
N PHE A 185 7.28 7.04 11.38
CA PHE A 185 7.58 6.47 10.07
C PHE A 185 7.51 4.94 10.12
N ILE A 186 6.77 4.35 9.19
CA ILE A 186 6.64 2.90 9.03
C ILE A 186 6.98 2.56 7.58
N GLN A 187 7.92 1.63 7.38
CA GLN A 187 8.26 1.10 6.06
C GLN A 187 7.52 -0.21 5.82
N ILE A 188 7.00 -0.44 4.61
CA ILE A 188 6.46 -1.72 4.19
C ILE A 188 7.01 -2.12 2.82
N TYR A 189 6.97 -3.42 2.54
CA TYR A 189 7.25 -3.98 1.24
C TYR A 189 6.20 -5.01 0.87
N GLY A 190 5.91 -5.06 -0.43
CA GLY A 190 5.02 -6.00 -1.06
C GLY A 190 4.72 -5.59 -2.49
N LEU A 191 3.90 -6.37 -3.17
CA LEU A 191 3.55 -6.24 -4.57
C LEU A 191 2.03 -6.31 -4.74
N THR A 192 1.52 -5.92 -5.90
CA THR A 192 0.11 -6.14 -6.25
C THR A 192 -0.29 -7.61 -6.05
N GLU A 193 0.60 -8.52 -6.42
CA GLU A 193 0.47 -9.97 -6.28
C GLU A 193 0.42 -10.47 -4.84
N THR A 194 0.64 -9.60 -3.87
CA THR A 194 0.64 -9.94 -2.44
C THR A 194 -0.33 -9.10 -1.60
N SER A 195 -1.26 -8.41 -2.21
CA SER A 195 -2.46 -7.73 -1.69
C SER A 195 -2.32 -6.44 -0.84
N PRO A 196 -1.23 -5.72 -0.66
CA PRO A 196 0.14 -5.93 -1.09
C PRO A 196 1.13 -6.42 -0.01
N LEU A 197 0.76 -6.49 1.28
CA LEU A 197 1.67 -6.50 2.42
C LEU A 197 2.43 -7.84 2.61
N LEU A 198 3.74 -7.82 2.43
CA LEU A 198 4.63 -8.93 2.81
C LEU A 198 5.43 -8.63 4.07
N THR A 199 6.03 -7.45 4.17
CA THR A 199 6.86 -7.10 5.32
C THR A 199 6.50 -5.74 5.86
N ILE A 200 6.81 -5.55 7.15
CA ILE A 200 6.64 -4.26 7.81
C ILE A 200 7.85 -3.97 8.71
N ASN A 201 8.27 -2.72 8.71
CA ASN A 201 9.32 -2.19 9.55
C ASN A 201 8.80 -0.98 10.31
N ARG A 202 8.48 -1.18 11.55
CA ARG A 202 8.00 -0.18 12.49
C ARG A 202 9.02 -0.01 13.62
N GLY A 203 9.18 1.19 14.15
CA GLY A 203 10.06 1.45 15.28
C GLY A 203 9.80 0.51 16.46
N ARG A 204 10.86 -0.05 17.02
CA ARG A 204 10.82 -0.93 18.18
C ARG A 204 11.23 -0.14 19.42
N SER A 205 10.68 -0.48 20.58
CA SER A 205 11.00 0.18 21.85
C SER A 205 12.49 0.17 22.20
N GLU A 206 13.20 -0.90 21.80
CA GLU A 206 14.66 -1.01 21.98
C GLU A 206 15.46 -0.02 21.12
N TRP A 207 14.83 0.60 20.11
CA TRP A 207 15.44 1.61 19.24
C TRP A 207 15.17 3.04 19.68
N ASP A 208 14.31 3.25 20.68
CA ASP A 208 13.91 4.60 21.12
C ASP A 208 15.08 5.41 21.69
N THR A 209 16.10 4.72 22.23
CA THR A 209 17.31 5.34 22.77
C THR A 209 18.40 5.57 21.73
N LEU A 210 18.23 5.06 20.51
CA LEU A 210 19.23 5.22 19.44
C LEU A 210 19.22 6.65 18.89
N PRO A 211 20.40 7.14 18.44
CA PRO A 211 20.47 8.37 17.67
C PRO A 211 19.54 8.31 16.44
N PRO A 212 18.92 9.43 16.03
CA PRO A 212 17.95 9.44 14.92
C PRO A 212 18.46 8.80 13.62
N GLN A 213 19.75 8.99 13.30
CA GLN A 213 20.37 8.41 12.10
C GLN A 213 20.48 6.89 12.18
N GLU A 214 20.82 6.34 13.35
CA GLU A 214 20.90 4.90 13.55
C GLU A 214 19.53 4.26 13.54
N ARG A 215 18.52 4.90 14.16
CA ARG A 215 17.13 4.44 14.09
C ARG A 215 16.61 4.45 12.65
N ALA A 216 16.84 5.53 11.90
CA ALA A 216 16.46 5.62 10.49
C ALA A 216 17.18 4.59 9.61
N ALA A 217 18.45 4.27 9.89
CA ALA A 217 19.18 3.21 9.20
C ALA A 217 18.55 1.81 9.41
N ARG A 218 17.90 1.60 10.56
CA ARG A 218 17.12 0.37 10.80
C ARG A 218 15.77 0.39 10.08
N LEU A 219 15.11 1.56 10.02
CA LEU A 219 13.79 1.75 9.41
C LEU A 219 13.82 1.74 7.87
N VAL A 220 14.98 1.94 7.22
CA VAL A 220 15.07 1.88 5.75
C VAL A 220 14.96 0.47 5.18
N ARG A 221 15.21 -0.57 6.01
CA ARG A 221 15.00 -1.97 5.59
C ARG A 221 13.55 -2.21 5.22
N ALA A 222 13.29 -3.14 4.31
CA ALA A 222 11.93 -3.51 3.88
C ALA A 222 11.07 -4.05 5.05
N GLY A 223 11.70 -4.67 6.04
CA GLY A 223 11.05 -5.08 7.28
C GLY A 223 11.09 -6.57 7.56
N ALA A 224 10.52 -6.96 8.69
CA ALA A 224 10.30 -8.35 9.04
C ALA A 224 9.01 -8.88 8.39
N PRO A 225 8.88 -10.19 8.13
CA PRO A 225 7.66 -10.78 7.61
C PRO A 225 6.45 -10.41 8.46
N ALA A 226 5.38 -9.98 7.80
CA ALA A 226 4.11 -9.73 8.47
C ALA A 226 3.49 -11.04 8.99
N ILE A 227 2.55 -10.95 9.93
CA ILE A 227 1.86 -12.13 10.47
C ILE A 227 1.23 -12.94 9.33
N GLY A 228 1.50 -14.25 9.32
CA GLY A 228 1.02 -15.16 8.28
C GLY A 228 1.82 -15.16 6.99
N VAL A 229 2.96 -14.47 6.95
CA VAL A 229 3.89 -14.45 5.82
C VAL A 229 5.15 -15.25 6.16
N THR A 230 5.54 -16.15 5.26
CA THR A 230 6.83 -16.82 5.29
C THR A 230 7.65 -16.34 4.10
N LEU A 231 8.86 -15.87 4.37
CA LEU A 231 9.83 -15.45 3.36
C LEU A 231 11.06 -16.33 3.37
N LYS A 232 11.66 -16.48 2.22
CA LYS A 232 13.03 -16.99 2.06
C LYS A 232 13.70 -16.29 0.89
N VAL A 233 15.02 -16.37 0.86
CA VAL A 233 15.82 -15.91 -0.28
C VAL A 233 16.38 -17.15 -0.97
N SER A 234 16.20 -17.22 -2.30
CA SER A 234 16.72 -18.32 -3.11
C SER A 234 18.25 -18.26 -3.24
N GLN A 235 18.85 -19.32 -3.81
CA GLN A 235 20.29 -19.32 -4.09
C GLN A 235 20.71 -18.18 -5.04
N ASP A 236 19.80 -17.76 -5.92
CA ASP A 236 20.00 -16.63 -6.85
C ASP A 236 19.61 -15.28 -6.23
N ALA A 237 19.49 -15.19 -4.92
CA ALA A 237 19.12 -13.99 -4.17
C ALA A 237 17.70 -13.45 -4.47
N GLU A 238 16.78 -14.26 -5.05
CA GLU A 238 15.39 -13.86 -5.23
C GLU A 238 14.59 -14.01 -3.94
N VAL A 239 13.76 -13.02 -3.63
CA VAL A 239 12.81 -13.07 -2.52
C VAL A 239 11.62 -13.95 -2.92
N LEU A 240 11.36 -14.97 -2.12
CA LEU A 240 10.24 -15.91 -2.30
C LEU A 240 9.28 -15.77 -1.13
N ALA A 241 7.98 -15.74 -1.43
CA ALA A 241 6.94 -15.58 -0.42
C ALA A 241 5.92 -16.71 -0.41
N ARG A 242 5.39 -17.03 0.77
CA ARG A 242 4.24 -17.90 0.97
C ARG A 242 3.31 -17.29 2.00
N SER A 243 2.05 -17.08 1.64
CA SER A 243 1.05 -16.47 2.51
C SER A 243 -0.35 -16.55 1.89
N ASN A 244 -1.39 -16.35 2.72
CA ASN A 244 -2.76 -16.16 2.26
C ASN A 244 -3.01 -14.80 1.60
N VAL A 245 -2.03 -13.91 1.53
CA VAL A 245 -2.10 -12.65 0.77
C VAL A 245 -1.60 -12.79 -0.67
N VAL A 246 -1.01 -13.92 -1.04
CA VAL A 246 -0.51 -14.19 -2.38
C VAL A 246 -1.67 -14.40 -3.35
N LEU A 247 -1.56 -13.82 -4.54
CA LEU A 247 -2.57 -13.85 -5.60
C LEU A 247 -3.09 -15.26 -5.90
N GLU A 248 -4.33 -15.35 -6.40
CA GLU A 248 -4.89 -16.57 -6.98
C GLU A 248 -4.20 -16.91 -8.31
N GLY A 249 -3.95 -15.90 -9.13
CA GLY A 249 -3.30 -16.04 -10.42
C GLY A 249 -3.37 -14.75 -11.25
N TYR A 250 -2.88 -14.82 -12.47
CA TYR A 250 -3.04 -13.78 -13.47
C TYR A 250 -4.23 -14.09 -14.37
N TRP A 251 -5.13 -13.12 -14.53
CA TRP A 251 -6.36 -13.24 -15.32
C TRP A 251 -6.07 -13.68 -16.75
N ASN A 252 -6.62 -14.84 -17.13
CA ASN A 252 -6.44 -15.46 -18.45
C ASN A 252 -4.97 -15.72 -18.85
N GLN A 253 -4.05 -15.88 -17.86
CA GLN A 253 -2.62 -16.12 -18.08
C GLN A 253 -2.13 -17.31 -17.22
N PRO A 254 -2.53 -18.56 -17.54
CA PRO A 254 -2.18 -19.74 -16.71
C PRO A 254 -0.68 -20.08 -16.72
N GLU A 255 0.03 -19.81 -17.82
CA GLU A 255 1.47 -20.06 -17.92
C GLU A 255 2.26 -19.12 -17.01
N GLU A 256 1.95 -17.82 -17.03
CA GLU A 256 2.54 -16.82 -16.14
C GLU A 256 2.20 -17.08 -14.68
N THR A 257 0.98 -17.54 -14.41
CA THR A 257 0.55 -17.95 -13.08
C THR A 257 1.38 -19.12 -12.58
N GLY A 258 1.55 -20.17 -13.41
CA GLY A 258 2.38 -21.32 -13.08
C GLY A 258 3.85 -20.97 -12.84
N ALA A 259 4.39 -20.05 -13.65
CA ALA A 259 5.76 -19.55 -13.47
C ALA A 259 5.94 -18.73 -12.19
N ALA A 260 4.94 -17.94 -11.81
CA ALA A 260 5.00 -17.09 -10.61
C ALA A 260 4.78 -17.87 -9.30
N LEU A 261 4.03 -18.99 -9.35
CA LEU A 261 3.67 -19.83 -8.18
C LEU A 261 4.45 -21.17 -8.15
N GLY A 262 5.65 -21.18 -8.70
CA GLY A 262 6.49 -22.39 -8.78
C GLY A 262 6.83 -22.97 -7.41
N ASP A 263 6.83 -24.30 -7.32
CA ASP A 263 7.24 -25.07 -6.12
C ASP A 263 6.52 -24.67 -4.83
N GLY A 264 5.30 -24.13 -4.95
CA GLY A 264 4.49 -23.66 -3.82
C GLY A 264 5.02 -22.39 -3.16
N TRP A 265 5.82 -21.62 -3.88
CA TRP A 265 6.29 -20.28 -3.51
C TRP A 265 5.90 -19.27 -4.58
N PHE A 266 5.56 -18.09 -4.14
CA PHE A 266 5.44 -16.94 -5.05
C PHE A 266 6.82 -16.34 -5.31
N HIS A 267 7.19 -16.25 -6.56
CA HIS A 267 8.41 -15.65 -7.06
C HIS A 267 8.20 -14.15 -7.27
N THR A 268 8.80 -13.33 -6.40
CA THR A 268 8.56 -11.87 -6.45
C THR A 268 9.25 -11.18 -7.63
N GLY A 269 10.32 -11.79 -8.16
CA GLY A 269 11.20 -11.16 -9.14
C GLY A 269 12.11 -10.09 -8.54
N ASP A 270 12.02 -9.81 -7.25
CA ASP A 270 12.87 -8.85 -6.55
C ASP A 270 14.06 -9.56 -5.89
N GLY A 271 15.24 -8.98 -5.99
CA GLY A 271 16.45 -9.41 -5.28
C GLY A 271 16.45 -8.89 -3.85
N GLY A 272 16.95 -9.69 -2.90
CA GLY A 272 17.01 -9.25 -1.53
C GLY A 272 17.88 -10.14 -0.64
N MET A 273 18.04 -9.70 0.60
CA MET A 273 18.71 -10.45 1.67
C MET A 273 17.95 -10.31 2.98
N ILE A 274 17.97 -11.36 3.79
CA ILE A 274 17.43 -11.33 5.16
C ILE A 274 18.62 -11.34 6.10
N ASP A 275 18.66 -10.36 7.01
CA ASP A 275 19.72 -10.26 8.01
C ASP A 275 19.50 -11.18 9.22
N ASP A 276 20.45 -11.21 10.14
CA ASP A 276 20.41 -12.06 11.34
C ASP A 276 19.26 -11.71 12.29
N ASP A 277 18.73 -10.49 12.20
CA ASP A 277 17.55 -10.02 12.96
C ASP A 277 16.22 -10.45 12.26
N GLY A 278 16.29 -11.07 11.08
CA GLY A 278 15.13 -11.49 10.29
C GLY A 278 14.50 -10.39 9.44
N TYR A 279 15.21 -9.27 9.22
CA TYR A 279 14.71 -8.16 8.40
C TYR A 279 15.15 -8.31 6.95
N LEU A 280 14.19 -8.16 6.05
CA LEU A 280 14.43 -8.11 4.61
C LEU A 280 14.99 -6.75 4.19
N THR A 281 16.00 -6.78 3.34
CA THR A 281 16.46 -5.63 2.55
C THR A 281 16.34 -5.97 1.09
N ILE A 282 15.61 -5.17 0.33
CA ILE A 282 15.51 -5.29 -1.14
C ILE A 282 16.76 -4.66 -1.73
N GLN A 283 17.39 -5.36 -2.68
CA GLN A 283 18.62 -4.89 -3.34
C GLN A 283 18.30 -4.29 -4.71
N ASP A 284 17.85 -5.09 -5.68
CA ASP A 284 17.44 -4.63 -7.01
C ASP A 284 16.41 -5.58 -7.61
N ARG A 285 15.62 -5.12 -8.60
CA ARG A 285 14.84 -6.03 -9.43
C ARG A 285 15.79 -6.82 -10.33
N LYS A 286 15.64 -8.15 -10.36
CA LYS A 286 16.39 -9.02 -11.26
C LYS A 286 16.09 -8.76 -12.74
N LYS A 287 15.03 -8.03 -13.05
CA LYS A 287 14.63 -7.61 -14.40
C LYS A 287 14.64 -6.10 -14.43
N ASP A 288 15.56 -5.53 -15.20
CA ASP A 288 15.86 -4.12 -15.38
C ASP A 288 14.59 -3.23 -15.49
N GLY A 289 14.26 -2.56 -14.42
CA GLY A 289 13.24 -1.51 -14.38
C GLY A 289 13.70 -0.38 -13.46
N ILE A 290 13.79 0.82 -13.99
CA ILE A 290 14.04 2.02 -13.17
C ILE A 290 12.73 2.39 -12.47
N ILE A 291 12.72 2.38 -11.13
CA ILE A 291 11.58 2.84 -10.34
C ILE A 291 11.72 4.35 -10.11
N THR A 292 10.83 5.14 -10.71
CA THR A 292 10.73 6.57 -10.46
C THR A 292 9.37 6.90 -9.86
N GLY A 293 9.36 7.59 -8.70
CA GLY A 293 8.14 8.09 -8.07
C GLY A 293 7.18 7.04 -7.53
N GLY A 294 7.58 5.76 -7.40
CA GLY A 294 6.73 4.65 -6.95
C GLY A 294 6.02 3.90 -8.09
N GLU A 295 6.29 4.27 -9.34
CA GLU A 295 5.86 3.56 -10.54
C GLU A 295 7.06 2.92 -11.26
N ASN A 296 6.81 1.76 -11.86
CA ASN A 296 7.82 1.02 -12.64
C ASN A 296 8.00 1.60 -14.02
#